data_326bed230aaebeb9b2e7babda8876046
#
_entry.id   326bed230aaebeb9b2e7babda8876046
#
_cell.length_a   1.000
_cell.length_b   1.000
_cell.length_c   1.000
_cell.angle_alpha   90.00
_cell.angle_beta   90.00
_cell.angle_gamma   90.00
#
_symmetry.space_group_name_H-M   'P 1'
#
loop_
_entity.id
_entity.type
_entity.pdbx_description
1 polymer ?
#
loop_
_entity_poly.entity_id
_entity_poly.type
_entity_poly.pdbx_seq_one_letter_code
_entity_poly.pdbx_strand_id
1 'polypeptide(L)' 'MSRINQLQTYKKHLEERYFRLLEKSNDYRFEDESKSDTAAFKAMKVLEKINQVKYLDRDLLNTTA' A
#
# COMPACT_ATOMS: atom_id res chain seq x y z
N MET A 1 12.37 -19.12 -4.90
CA MET A 1 11.13 -18.33 -5.10
C MET A 1 11.26 -17.50 -6.38
N SER A 2 10.19 -17.38 -7.13
CA SER A 2 10.19 -16.53 -8.31
C SER A 2 10.08 -15.07 -7.93
N ARG A 3 10.54 -14.18 -8.80
CA ARG A 3 10.42 -12.72 -8.64
C ARG A 3 8.96 -12.29 -8.49
N ILE A 4 8.08 -12.94 -9.24
CA ILE A 4 6.65 -12.67 -9.22
C ILE A 4 6.07 -12.94 -7.84
N ASN A 5 6.44 -14.07 -7.22
CA ASN A 5 5.98 -14.41 -5.87
C ASN A 5 6.47 -13.41 -4.83
N GLN A 6 7.70 -12.94 -4.95
CA GLN A 6 8.25 -11.92 -4.05
C GLN A 6 7.50 -10.60 -4.19
N LEU A 7 7.19 -10.19 -5.41
CA LEU A 7 6.42 -8.97 -5.66
C LEU A 7 5.00 -9.07 -5.11
N GLN A 8 4.35 -10.21 -5.28
CA GLN A 8 2.99 -10.42 -4.76
C GLN A 8 2.96 -10.39 -3.24
N THR A 9 3.95 -10.99 -2.58
CA THR A 9 4.08 -10.96 -1.13
C THR A 9 4.30 -9.53 -0.64
N TYR A 10 5.18 -8.79 -1.28
CA TYR A 10 5.46 -7.39 -0.96
C TYR A 10 4.22 -6.52 -1.13
N LYS A 11 3.50 -6.70 -2.23
CA LYS A 11 2.26 -6.01 -2.50
C LYS A 11 1.21 -6.27 -1.42
N LYS A 12 1.07 -7.51 -0.99
CA LYS A 12 0.14 -7.89 0.06
C LYS A 12 0.46 -7.17 1.37
N HIS A 13 1.74 -7.11 1.75
CA HIS A 13 2.16 -6.38 2.96
C HIS A 13 1.85 -4.89 2.86
N LEU A 14 2.04 -4.29 1.69
CA LEU A 14 1.72 -2.89 1.47
C LEU A 14 0.21 -2.65 1.58
N GLU A 15 -0.61 -3.54 1.03
CA GLU A 15 -2.06 -3.44 1.12
C GLU A 15 -2.54 -3.53 2.57
N GLU A 16 -2.01 -4.47 3.34
CA GLU A 16 -2.33 -4.62 4.75
C GLU A 16 -1.96 -3.36 5.54
N ARG A 17 -0.79 -2.80 5.28
CA ARG A 17 -0.33 -1.57 5.92
C ARG A 17 -1.24 -0.39 5.55
N TYR A 18 -1.65 -0.30 4.29
CA TYR A 18 -2.56 0.72 3.82
C TYR A 18 -3.89 0.68 4.57
N PHE A 19 -4.49 -0.51 4.69
CA PHE A 19 -5.75 -0.67 5.41
C PHE A 19 -5.61 -0.31 6.90
N ARG A 20 -4.51 -0.70 7.53
CA ARG A 20 -4.25 -0.35 8.94
C ARG A 20 -4.15 1.16 9.13
N LEU A 21 -3.50 1.85 8.20
CA LEU A 21 -3.37 3.30 8.26
C LEU A 21 -4.71 4.00 8.05
N LEU A 22 -5.55 3.47 7.16
CA LEU A 22 -6.91 3.98 6.99
C LEU A 22 -7.76 3.78 8.24
N GLU A 23 -7.66 2.62 8.89
CA GLU A 23 -8.36 2.36 10.14
C GLU A 23 -7.92 3.34 11.22
N LYS A 24 -6.62 3.59 11.35
CA LYS A 24 -6.09 4.58 12.31
C LYS A 24 -6.62 5.97 12.00
N SER A 25 -6.65 6.35 10.73
CA SER A 25 -7.17 7.64 10.32
C SER A 25 -8.64 7.80 10.75
N ASN A 26 -9.44 6.77 10.55
CA ASN A 26 -10.84 6.77 10.97
C ASN A 26 -10.99 6.82 12.49
N ASP A 27 -10.17 6.05 13.22
CA ASP A 27 -10.23 6.00 14.68
C ASP A 27 -9.91 7.35 15.31
N TYR A 28 -8.94 8.09 14.76
CA TYR A 28 -8.53 9.39 15.28
C TYR A 28 -9.33 10.57 14.73
N ARG A 29 -10.20 10.33 13.77
CA ARG A 29 -10.91 11.38 13.04
C ARG A 29 -11.63 12.37 13.96
N PHE A 30 -12.21 11.89 15.07
CA PHE A 30 -12.96 12.70 16.01
C PHE A 30 -12.18 13.03 17.28
N GLU A 31 -11.09 12.31 17.56
CA GLU A 31 -10.32 12.50 18.79
C GLU A 31 -9.10 13.38 18.57
N ASP A 32 -8.38 13.18 17.46
CA ASP A 32 -7.16 13.91 17.16
C ASP A 32 -7.02 14.05 15.65
N GLU A 33 -7.43 15.19 15.14
CA GLU A 33 -7.40 15.49 13.72
C GLU A 33 -5.98 15.44 13.14
N SER A 34 -4.99 15.89 13.90
CA SER A 34 -3.58 15.86 13.48
C SER A 34 -3.08 14.43 13.26
N LYS A 35 -3.40 13.53 14.17
CA LYS A 35 -3.05 12.11 14.02
C LYS A 35 -3.79 11.46 12.86
N SER A 36 -5.05 11.82 12.67
CA SER A 36 -5.86 11.35 11.55
C SER A 36 -5.23 11.77 10.22
N ASP A 37 -4.83 13.03 10.10
CA ASP A 37 -4.20 13.56 8.89
C ASP A 37 -2.85 12.90 8.63
N THR A 38 -2.05 12.67 9.67
CA THR A 38 -0.76 11.98 9.55
C THR A 38 -0.95 10.56 9.05
N ALA A 39 -1.91 9.83 9.61
CA ALA A 39 -2.21 8.46 9.18
C ALA A 39 -2.70 8.43 7.73
N ALA A 40 -3.57 9.35 7.34
CA ALA A 40 -4.06 9.48 5.98
C ALA A 40 -2.92 9.77 5.00
N PHE A 41 -2.01 10.68 5.37
CA PHE A 41 -0.83 11.00 4.55
C PHE A 41 0.06 9.78 4.34
N LYS A 42 0.32 9.03 5.42
CA LYS A 42 1.11 7.79 5.32
C LYS A 42 0.41 6.75 4.45
N ALA A 43 -0.92 6.64 4.55
CA ALA A 43 -1.70 5.74 3.71
C ALA A 43 -1.55 6.11 2.23
N MET A 44 -1.58 7.39 1.88
CA MET A 44 -1.37 7.82 0.50
C MET A 44 0.01 7.46 -0.01
N LYS A 45 1.05 7.58 0.83
CA LYS A 45 2.42 7.18 0.46
C LYS A 45 2.51 5.68 0.20
N VAL A 46 1.85 4.87 1.02
CA VAL A 46 1.79 3.42 0.82
C VAL A 46 1.03 3.09 -0.45
N LEU A 47 -0.07 3.80 -0.73
CA LEU A 47 -0.84 3.60 -1.96
C LEU A 47 0.00 3.87 -3.22
N GLU A 48 0.85 4.90 -3.20
CA GLU A 48 1.78 5.16 -4.29
C GLU A 48 2.71 3.97 -4.53
N LYS A 49 3.23 3.38 -3.45
CA LYS A 49 4.08 2.18 -3.55
C LYS A 49 3.31 0.98 -4.10
N ILE A 50 2.07 0.79 -3.68
CA ILE A 50 1.20 -0.27 -4.20
C ILE A 50 1.03 -0.11 -5.72
N ASN A 51 0.78 1.10 -6.18
CA ASN A 51 0.61 1.38 -7.60
C ASN A 51 1.90 1.10 -8.38
N GLN A 52 3.05 1.44 -7.82
CA GLN A 52 4.36 1.12 -8.44
C GLN A 52 4.57 -0.38 -8.56
N VAL A 53 4.23 -1.14 -7.51
CA VAL A 53 4.36 -2.61 -7.54
C VAL A 53 3.41 -3.22 -8.57
N LYS A 54 2.19 -2.73 -8.65
CA LYS A 54 1.23 -3.18 -9.68
C LYS A 54 1.76 -2.93 -11.08
N TYR A 55 2.39 -1.79 -11.29
CA TYR A 55 2.98 -1.45 -12.59
C TYR A 55 4.13 -2.39 -12.94
N LEU A 56 5.03 -2.67 -11.99
CA LEU A 56 6.13 -3.60 -12.18
C LEU A 56 5.65 -5.02 -12.46
N ASP A 57 4.65 -5.47 -11.73
CA ASP A 57 4.04 -6.79 -11.91
C ASP A 57 3.46 -6.92 -13.33
N ARG A 58 2.79 -5.88 -13.79
CA ARG A 58 2.24 -5.81 -15.14
C ARG A 58 3.33 -5.87 -16.21
N ASP A 59 4.45 -5.16 -16.01
CA ASP A 59 5.59 -5.18 -16.92
C ASP A 59 6.24 -6.56 -16.99
N LEU A 60 6.38 -7.23 -15.85
CA LEU A 60 6.94 -8.59 -15.80
C LEU A 60 6.06 -9.58 -16.55
N LEU A 61 4.75 -9.45 -16.43
CA LEU A 61 3.80 -10.31 -17.17
C LEU A 61 3.87 -10.03 -18.67
N ASN A 62 4.05 -8.78 -19.07
CA ASN A 62 4.16 -8.42 -20.47
C ASN A 62 5.45 -8.89 -21.10
N THR A 63 6.57 -8.91 -20.36
CA THR A 63 7.85 -9.36 -20.86
C THR A 63 7.95 -10.87 -21.02
N THR A 64 7.10 -11.63 -20.35
CA THR A 64 7.07 -13.10 -20.45
C THR A 64 6.12 -13.60 -21.53
N ALA A 65 5.39 -12.74 -22.15
CA ALA A 65 4.43 -13.11 -23.20
C ALA A 65 5.09 -13.35 -24.55
#